data_d9f3858b2b198e20f80219a62083da1e
#
_entry.id   d9f3858b2b198e20f80219a62083da1e
#
_cell.length_a   1.000
_cell.length_b   1.000
_cell.length_c   1.000
_cell.angle_alpha   90.00
_cell.angle_beta   90.00
_cell.angle_gamma   90.00
#
_symmetry.space_group_name_H-M   'P 1'
#
loop_
_entity.id
_entity.type
_entity.pdbx_description
1 polymer ?
#
loop_
_entity_poly.entity_id
_entity_poly.type
_entity_poly.pdbx_seq_one_letter_code
_entity_poly.pdbx_strand_id
1 'polypeptide(L)'
;MTDTHDSYLQSDARQEAISAQKELFLRGLPVDTTVVSDFVLRSWQRSRLAGVDPETTVRKKVDETIFRHILAANADLLESSRVIMKELFSSLVSGAGSMILSTAECISLHMETSGRDGDTYPSSK
;
A
#
# COMPACT_ATOMS: atom_id res chain seq x y z
N MET A 1 -7.98 28.04 -11.44
CA MET A 1 -8.34 27.07 -10.43
C MET A 1 -8.23 25.68 -11.00
N THR A 2 -7.18 24.99 -10.66
CA THR A 2 -6.99 23.61 -11.05
C THR A 2 -7.96 22.75 -10.24
N ASP A 3 -8.90 22.22 -10.93
CA ASP A 3 -9.95 21.46 -10.33
C ASP A 3 -9.43 20.14 -9.76
N THR A 4 -9.79 19.88 -8.52
CA THR A 4 -9.61 18.59 -7.87
C THR A 4 -10.09 17.44 -8.75
N HIS A 5 -11.05 17.69 -9.63
CA HIS A 5 -11.61 16.74 -10.57
C HIS A 5 -10.59 16.28 -11.63
N ASP A 6 -9.83 17.21 -12.21
CA ASP A 6 -8.77 16.87 -13.17
C ASP A 6 -7.66 16.04 -12.54
N SER A 7 -7.34 16.31 -11.28
CA SER A 7 -6.36 15.53 -10.52
C SER A 7 -6.80 14.07 -10.33
N TYR A 8 -8.07 13.83 -10.06
CA TYR A 8 -8.61 12.46 -9.93
C TYR A 8 -8.63 11.74 -11.27
N LEU A 9 -9.00 12.41 -12.36
CA LEU A 9 -8.99 11.81 -13.69
C LEU A 9 -7.57 11.44 -14.13
N GLN A 10 -6.59 12.28 -13.85
CA GLN A 10 -5.18 11.98 -14.15
C GLN A 10 -4.67 10.82 -13.31
N SER A 11 -5.10 10.72 -12.04
CA SER A 11 -4.75 9.61 -11.16
C SER A 11 -5.33 8.29 -11.67
N ASP A 12 -6.59 8.28 -12.10
CA ASP A 12 -7.25 7.08 -12.63
C ASP A 12 -6.60 6.64 -13.95
N ALA A 13 -6.32 7.57 -14.87
CA ALA A 13 -5.63 7.29 -16.12
C ALA A 13 -4.23 6.71 -15.87
N ARG A 14 -3.52 7.23 -14.90
CA ARG A 14 -2.20 6.74 -14.49
C ARG A 14 -2.29 5.33 -13.91
N GLN A 15 -3.27 5.06 -13.08
CA GLN A 15 -3.54 3.74 -12.50
C GLN A 15 -3.82 2.72 -13.61
N GLU A 16 -4.64 3.07 -14.59
CA GLU A 16 -4.94 2.20 -15.73
C GLU A 16 -3.69 1.92 -16.57
N ALA A 17 -2.86 2.93 -16.82
CA ALA A 17 -1.61 2.78 -17.54
C ALA A 17 -0.64 1.84 -16.80
N ILE A 18 -0.51 1.97 -15.49
CA ILE A 18 0.32 1.10 -14.66
C ILE A 18 -0.22 -0.33 -14.67
N SER A 19 -1.53 -0.50 -14.57
CA SER A 19 -2.18 -1.83 -14.62
C SER A 19 -1.93 -2.52 -15.94
N ALA A 20 -1.97 -1.80 -17.05
CA ALA A 20 -1.65 -2.34 -18.37
C ALA A 20 -0.21 -2.82 -18.45
N GLN A 21 0.74 -2.06 -17.91
CA GLN A 21 2.15 -2.45 -17.85
C GLN A 21 2.36 -3.66 -16.92
N LYS A 22 1.64 -3.76 -15.83
CA LYS A 22 1.65 -4.93 -14.95
C LYS A 22 1.25 -6.18 -15.70
N GLU A 23 0.19 -6.13 -16.50
CA GLU A 23 -0.24 -7.25 -17.33
C GLU A 23 0.86 -7.69 -18.31
N LEU A 24 1.52 -6.74 -18.97
CA LEU A 24 2.65 -7.05 -19.85
C LEU A 24 3.79 -7.72 -19.10
N PHE A 25 4.12 -7.21 -17.91
CA PHE A 25 5.15 -7.79 -17.06
C PHE A 25 4.83 -9.24 -16.68
N LEU A 26 3.59 -9.53 -16.30
CA LEU A 26 3.16 -10.87 -15.91
C LEU A 26 3.23 -11.85 -17.07
N ARG A 27 3.09 -11.37 -18.30
CA ARG A 27 3.23 -12.17 -19.53
C ARG A 27 4.68 -12.32 -20.00
N GLY A 28 5.63 -11.71 -19.30
CA GLY A 28 7.04 -11.71 -19.71
C GLY A 28 7.34 -10.79 -20.87
N LEU A 29 6.47 -9.84 -21.17
CA LEU A 29 6.65 -8.86 -22.25
C LEU A 29 7.36 -7.60 -21.73
N PRO A 30 8.02 -6.83 -22.62
CA PRO A 30 8.68 -5.59 -22.23
C PRO A 30 7.74 -4.58 -21.59
N VAL A 31 8.21 -3.90 -20.56
CA VAL A 31 7.46 -2.86 -19.83
C VAL A 31 7.97 -1.48 -20.21
N ASP A 32 7.05 -0.56 -20.45
CA ASP A 32 7.37 0.83 -20.75
C ASP A 32 7.86 1.55 -19.47
N THR A 33 9.15 1.88 -19.43
CA THR A 33 9.79 2.54 -18.29
C THR A 33 9.42 4.01 -18.15
N THR A 34 8.71 4.58 -19.09
CA THR A 34 8.13 5.93 -18.95
C THR A 34 6.84 5.90 -18.13
N VAL A 35 6.17 4.75 -18.06
CA VAL A 35 4.94 4.55 -17.28
C VAL A 35 5.27 3.99 -15.90
N VAL A 36 6.11 2.96 -15.84
CA VAL A 36 6.55 2.33 -14.59
C VAL A 36 8.04 2.63 -14.43
N SER A 37 8.40 3.32 -13.35
CA SER A 37 9.80 3.67 -13.11
C SER A 37 10.68 2.42 -13.02
N ASP A 38 11.94 2.58 -13.40
CA ASP A 38 12.93 1.50 -13.32
C ASP A 38 13.06 0.95 -11.89
N PHE A 39 12.94 1.80 -10.89
CA PHE A 39 12.95 1.41 -9.48
C PHE A 39 11.81 0.44 -9.15
N VAL A 40 10.60 0.74 -9.59
CA VAL A 40 9.43 -0.11 -9.37
C VAL A 40 9.54 -1.40 -10.17
N LEU A 41 9.99 -1.33 -11.42
CA LEU A 41 10.18 -2.50 -12.26
C LEU A 41 11.19 -3.48 -11.64
N ARG A 42 12.28 -2.99 -11.10
CA ARG A 42 13.25 -3.82 -10.38
C ARG A 42 12.63 -4.50 -9.16
N SER A 43 11.77 -3.81 -8.45
CA SER A 43 11.03 -4.39 -7.33
C SER A 43 10.13 -5.54 -7.79
N TRP A 44 9.41 -5.36 -8.88
CA TRP A 44 8.59 -6.41 -9.48
C TRP A 44 9.44 -7.63 -9.90
N GLN A 45 10.59 -7.38 -10.49
CA GLN A 45 11.53 -8.43 -10.88
C GLN A 45 12.04 -9.23 -9.68
N ARG A 46 12.41 -8.55 -8.59
CA ARG A 46 12.83 -9.22 -7.35
C ARG A 46 11.71 -10.08 -6.77
N SER A 47 10.49 -9.57 -6.78
CA SER A 47 9.32 -10.33 -6.29
C SER A 47 9.07 -11.58 -7.13
N ARG A 48 9.19 -11.46 -8.45
CA ARG A 48 9.07 -12.62 -9.36
C ARG A 48 10.14 -13.66 -9.08
N LEU A 49 11.38 -13.24 -8.94
CA LEU A 49 12.50 -14.15 -8.66
C LEU A 49 12.35 -14.84 -7.30
N ALA A 50 11.72 -14.17 -6.34
CA ALA A 50 11.42 -14.73 -5.03
C ALA A 50 10.21 -15.68 -5.03
N GLY A 51 9.55 -15.85 -6.17
CA GLY A 51 8.41 -16.75 -6.31
C GLY A 51 7.09 -16.20 -5.80
N VAL A 52 6.98 -14.88 -5.65
CA VAL A 52 5.73 -14.25 -5.24
C VAL A 52 4.71 -14.34 -6.36
N ASP A 53 3.53 -14.88 -6.03
CA ASP A 53 2.40 -14.92 -6.95
C ASP A 53 1.51 -13.68 -6.73
N PRO A 54 1.43 -12.77 -7.69
CA PRO A 54 0.63 -11.55 -7.56
C PRO A 54 -0.88 -11.81 -7.57
N GLU A 55 -1.31 -12.97 -8.03
CA GLU A 55 -2.72 -13.36 -8.04
C GLU A 55 -3.18 -13.92 -6.68
N THR A 56 -2.24 -14.27 -5.81
CA THR A 56 -2.55 -14.77 -4.47
C THR A 56 -2.91 -13.62 -3.55
N THR A 57 -4.17 -13.51 -3.24
CA THR A 57 -4.71 -12.50 -2.32
C THR A 57 -4.92 -13.05 -0.91
N VAL A 58 -4.33 -14.18 -0.58
CA VAL A 58 -4.49 -14.81 0.73
C VAL A 58 -3.74 -14.00 1.78
N ARG A 59 -4.48 -13.23 2.54
CA ARG A 59 -3.96 -12.55 3.72
C ARG A 59 -4.01 -13.52 4.89
N LYS A 60 -2.85 -13.87 5.43
CA LYS A 60 -2.80 -14.61 6.68
C LYS A 60 -3.26 -13.68 7.80
N LYS A 61 -4.36 -14.04 8.45
CA LYS A 61 -4.78 -13.36 9.67
C LYS A 61 -4.01 -13.93 10.84
N VAL A 62 -3.43 -13.05 11.64
CA VAL A 62 -2.83 -13.42 12.91
C VAL A 62 -3.95 -13.68 13.90
N ASP A 63 -3.79 -14.75 14.71
CA ASP A 63 -4.72 -15.04 15.81
C ASP A 63 -4.89 -13.80 16.70
N GLU A 64 -6.12 -13.52 17.11
CA GLU A 64 -6.46 -12.35 17.91
C GLU A 64 -5.66 -12.26 19.21
N THR A 65 -5.44 -13.37 19.88
CA THR A 65 -4.66 -13.43 21.12
C THR A 65 -3.20 -13.06 20.86
N ILE A 66 -2.62 -13.61 19.80
CA ILE A 66 -1.25 -13.31 19.38
C ILE A 66 -1.14 -11.84 18.99
N PHE A 67 -2.13 -11.33 18.25
CA PHE A 67 -2.16 -9.93 17.83
C PHE A 67 -2.20 -8.98 19.01
N ARG A 68 -2.99 -9.27 20.04
CA ARG A 68 -3.03 -8.48 21.29
C ARG A 68 -1.68 -8.45 21.98
N HIS A 69 -0.97 -9.57 22.02
CA HIS A 69 0.39 -9.62 22.59
C HIS A 69 1.38 -8.77 21.79
N ILE A 70 1.27 -8.80 20.45
CA ILE A 70 2.11 -7.99 19.58
C ILE A 70 1.82 -6.49 19.79
N LEU A 71 0.56 -6.10 19.88
CA LEU A 71 0.17 -4.72 20.16
C LEU A 71 0.70 -4.25 21.52
N ALA A 72 0.58 -5.09 22.55
CA ALA A 72 1.08 -4.76 23.87
C ALA A 72 2.60 -4.61 23.90
N ALA A 73 3.31 -5.48 23.21
CA ALA A 73 4.76 -5.42 23.10
C ALA A 73 5.26 -4.17 22.34
N ASN A 74 4.41 -3.59 21.48
CA ASN A 74 4.73 -2.41 20.68
C ASN A 74 3.94 -1.16 21.14
N ALA A 75 3.41 -1.15 22.36
CA ALA A 75 2.52 -0.09 22.84
C ALA A 75 3.19 1.29 22.80
N ASP A 76 4.43 1.40 23.22
CA ASP A 76 5.18 2.68 23.23
C ASP A 76 5.43 3.18 21.79
N LEU A 77 5.80 2.28 20.89
CA LEU A 77 5.99 2.61 19.49
C LEU A 77 4.68 3.07 18.85
N LEU A 78 3.58 2.38 19.13
CA LEU A 78 2.26 2.74 18.61
C LEU A 78 1.81 4.11 19.10
N GLU A 79 1.96 4.40 20.38
CA GLU A 79 1.57 5.67 20.97
C GLU A 79 2.34 6.83 20.33
N SER A 80 3.65 6.70 20.23
CA SER A 80 4.52 7.70 19.62
C SER A 80 4.24 7.87 18.11
N SER A 81 4.01 6.77 17.42
CA SER A 81 3.87 6.77 15.97
C SER A 81 2.52 7.29 15.49
N ARG A 82 1.44 7.06 16.23
CA ARG A 82 0.09 7.45 15.81
C ARG A 82 -0.04 8.93 15.53
N VAL A 83 0.48 9.76 16.43
CA VAL A 83 0.41 11.22 16.29
C VAL A 83 1.23 11.67 15.09
N ILE A 84 2.45 11.15 14.97
CA ILE A 84 3.37 11.50 13.88
C ILE A 84 2.79 11.05 12.53
N MET A 85 2.28 9.83 12.44
CA MET A 85 1.69 9.30 11.22
C MET A 85 0.47 10.10 10.78
N LYS A 86 -0.37 10.50 11.71
CA LYS A 86 -1.55 11.31 11.43
C LYS A 86 -1.17 12.67 10.85
N GLU A 87 -0.19 13.33 11.45
CA GLU A 87 0.32 14.62 10.98
C GLU A 87 0.99 14.52 9.62
N LEU A 88 1.89 13.55 9.45
CA LEU A 88 2.59 13.33 8.19
C LEU A 88 1.60 12.96 7.07
N PHE A 89 0.66 12.10 7.34
CA PHE A 89 -0.32 11.68 6.36
C PHE A 89 -1.17 12.85 5.87
N SER A 90 -1.62 13.69 6.79
CA SER A 90 -2.39 14.91 6.45
C SER A 90 -1.61 15.90 5.61
N SER A 91 -0.28 15.97 5.81
CA SER A 91 0.59 16.91 5.12
C SER A 91 1.09 16.40 3.77
N LEU A 92 1.35 15.10 3.65
CA LEU A 92 2.04 14.52 2.49
C LEU A 92 1.10 13.89 1.47
N VAL A 93 -0.07 13.42 1.91
CA VAL A 93 -0.98 12.70 1.02
C VAL A 93 -2.03 13.65 0.46
N SER A 94 -1.89 13.98 -0.81
CA SER A 94 -2.92 14.64 -1.60
C SER A 94 -3.62 13.58 -2.45
N GLY A 95 -4.80 13.18 -2.05
CA GLY A 95 -5.57 12.14 -2.74
C GLY A 95 -5.64 10.83 -1.98
N ALA A 96 -5.99 9.74 -2.68
CA ALA A 96 -6.13 8.43 -2.08
C ALA A 96 -4.76 7.80 -1.79
N GLY A 97 -4.55 7.35 -0.56
CA GLY A 97 -3.33 6.70 -0.17
C GLY A 97 -3.44 6.06 1.20
N SER A 98 -2.40 5.36 1.59
CA SER A 98 -2.32 4.75 2.92
C SER A 98 -0.90 4.82 3.47
N MET A 99 -0.81 4.92 4.78
CA MET A 99 0.44 4.83 5.52
C MET A 99 0.29 3.73 6.56
N ILE A 100 1.19 2.77 6.55
CA ILE A 100 1.08 1.57 7.38
C ILE A 100 2.32 1.44 8.23
N LEU A 101 2.12 1.24 9.54
CA LEU A 101 3.16 0.83 10.47
C LEU A 101 3.05 -0.67 10.67
N SER A 102 4.14 -1.39 10.44
CA SER A 102 4.17 -2.85 10.61
C SER A 102 5.38 -3.29 11.43
N THR A 103 5.30 -4.51 11.95
CA THR A 103 6.46 -5.20 12.53
C THR A 103 7.42 -5.64 11.42
N ALA A 104 8.62 -6.12 11.81
CA ALA A 104 9.58 -6.69 10.87
C ALA A 104 9.02 -7.92 10.13
N GLU A 105 8.05 -8.61 10.72
CA GLU A 105 7.35 -9.75 10.14
C GLU A 105 6.15 -9.35 9.29
N CYS A 106 6.02 -8.07 8.98
CA CYS A 106 4.93 -7.51 8.17
C CYS A 106 3.53 -7.62 8.79
N ILE A 107 3.45 -7.62 10.12
CA ILE A 107 2.18 -7.56 10.83
C ILE A 107 1.78 -6.10 10.99
N SER A 108 0.65 -5.70 10.40
CA SER A 108 0.17 -4.33 10.46
C SER A 108 -0.29 -3.96 11.85
N LEU A 109 0.30 -2.91 12.43
CA LEU A 109 -0.02 -2.42 13.78
C LEU A 109 -0.97 -1.23 13.73
N HIS A 110 -0.80 -0.36 12.75
CA HIS A 110 -1.58 0.85 12.58
C HIS A 110 -1.61 1.27 11.12
N MET A 111 -2.74 1.82 10.69
CA MET A 111 -2.91 2.30 9.33
C MET A 111 -3.65 3.64 9.34
N GLU A 112 -3.11 4.59 8.59
CA GLU A 112 -3.81 5.82 8.23
C GLU A 112 -4.19 5.73 6.76
N THR A 113 -5.46 5.96 6.47
CA THR A 113 -5.96 5.96 5.10
C THR A 113 -6.72 7.23 4.82
N SER A 114 -6.51 7.77 3.63
CA SER A 114 -7.42 8.75 3.05
C SER A 114 -8.01 8.12 1.81
N GLY A 115 -9.29 8.24 1.64
CA GLY A 115 -9.90 7.66 0.48
C GLY A 115 -11.42 7.75 0.54
N ARG A 116 -12.02 7.28 -0.52
CA ARG A 116 -13.47 7.22 -0.64
C ARG A 116 -14.05 6.41 0.51
N ASP A 117 -15.09 6.94 1.12
CA ASP A 117 -15.91 6.19 2.08
C ASP A 117 -16.30 4.85 1.47
N GLY A 118 -15.83 3.77 2.04
CA GLY A 118 -16.14 2.42 1.55
C GLY A 118 -14.93 1.50 1.37
N ASP A 119 -13.74 2.04 1.21
CA ASP A 119 -12.51 1.24 1.18
C ASP A 119 -11.91 1.07 2.58
N THR A 120 -12.75 0.89 3.55
CA THR A 120 -12.30 0.38 4.83
C THR A 120 -11.87 -1.06 4.60
N TYR A 121 -10.57 -1.27 4.44
CA TYR A 121 -10.03 -2.58 4.72
C TYR A 121 -10.51 -2.95 6.12
N PRO A 122 -11.18 -4.08 6.27
CA PRO A 122 -11.61 -4.47 7.59
C PRO A 122 -10.36 -4.49 8.46
N SER A 123 -10.36 -3.57 9.44
CA SER A 123 -9.40 -3.65 10.53
C SER A 123 -9.39 -5.09 10.97
N SER A 124 -8.20 -5.64 11.05
CA SER A 124 -7.93 -7.01 11.46
C SER A 124 -8.86 -7.48 12.57
N LYS A 125 -9.96 -8.02 12.20
CA LYS A 125 -10.78 -8.91 12.99
C LYS A 125 -10.66 -10.30 12.41
#